data_524c4e62ccec5167bd98ca0393f43d48
#
_entry.id   524c4e62ccec5167bd98ca0393f43d48
#
_cell.length_a   1.000
_cell.length_b   1.000
_cell.length_c   1.000
_cell.angle_alpha   90.00
_cell.angle_beta   90.00
_cell.angle_gamma   90.00
#
_symmetry.space_group_name_H-M   'P 1'
#
loop_
_entity.id
_entity.type
_entity.pdbx_description
1 polymer ?
#
loop_
_entity_poly.entity_id
_entity_poly.type
_entity_poly.pdbx_seq_one_letter_code
_entity_poly.pdbx_strand_id
1 'polypeptide(L)'
;MRAHTHREHRRLYLQSRLVIERHYAKRLTIAALARALATSPRQLQRAYARFGASTFHEDLIERRMRAAAELLAQPAIPVADVARLVGYRQASHFAKAFRGRYGIAPARFRAELRGDAARTDEDG
;
A
#
# COMPACT_ATOMS: atom_id res chain seq x y z
N MET A 1 26.90 -20.84 -5.54
CA MET A 1 25.87 -20.80 -4.47
C MET A 1 25.46 -19.39 -4.11
N ARG A 2 26.40 -18.49 -3.81
CA ARG A 2 26.06 -17.09 -3.48
C ARG A 2 25.35 -16.37 -4.63
N ALA A 3 25.80 -16.56 -5.87
CA ALA A 3 25.19 -15.94 -7.05
C ALA A 3 23.79 -16.46 -7.29
N HIS A 4 23.54 -17.78 -7.05
CA HIS A 4 22.21 -18.38 -7.18
C HIS A 4 21.25 -17.81 -6.13
N THR A 5 21.69 -17.71 -4.87
CA THR A 5 20.90 -17.15 -3.78
C THR A 5 20.58 -15.68 -4.04
N HIS A 6 21.53 -14.90 -4.52
CA HIS A 6 21.34 -13.50 -4.86
C HIS A 6 20.28 -13.33 -5.97
N ARG A 7 20.38 -14.11 -7.05
CA ARG A 7 19.38 -14.08 -8.13
C ARG A 7 18.00 -14.53 -7.65
N GLU A 8 17.95 -15.55 -6.80
CA GLU A 8 16.71 -16.04 -6.25
C GLU A 8 16.05 -14.98 -5.35
N HIS A 9 16.81 -14.32 -4.48
CA HIS A 9 16.29 -13.25 -3.64
C HIS A 9 15.81 -12.07 -4.48
N ARG A 10 16.54 -11.72 -5.53
CA ARG A 10 16.11 -10.65 -6.44
C ARG A 10 14.79 -11.02 -7.12
N ARG A 11 14.66 -12.25 -7.60
CA ARG A 11 13.43 -12.74 -8.22
C ARG A 11 12.26 -12.68 -7.25
N LEU A 12 12.45 -13.18 -6.03
CA LEU A 12 11.41 -13.17 -4.99
C LEU A 12 10.98 -11.75 -4.65
N TYR A 13 11.93 -10.84 -4.51
CA TYR A 13 11.63 -9.43 -4.22
C TYR A 13 10.79 -8.81 -5.34
N LEU A 14 11.20 -8.97 -6.59
CA LEU A 14 10.50 -8.39 -7.73
C LEU A 14 9.10 -8.99 -7.91
N GLN A 15 8.96 -10.30 -7.72
CA GLN A 15 7.66 -10.96 -7.81
C GLN A 15 6.74 -10.52 -6.67
N SER A 16 7.27 -10.35 -5.47
CA SER A 16 6.50 -9.85 -4.33
C SER A 16 5.96 -8.45 -4.61
N ARG A 17 6.78 -7.58 -5.18
CA ARG A 17 6.38 -6.23 -5.56
C ARG A 17 5.24 -6.25 -6.58
N LEU A 18 5.29 -7.14 -7.55
CA LEU A 18 4.22 -7.29 -8.54
C LEU A 18 2.92 -7.76 -7.91
N VAL A 19 2.99 -8.70 -6.96
CA VAL A 19 1.81 -9.18 -6.24
C VAL A 19 1.17 -8.04 -5.46
N ILE A 20 1.97 -7.27 -4.73
CA ILE A 20 1.48 -6.10 -3.99
C ILE A 20 0.79 -5.12 -4.94
N GLU A 21 1.44 -4.78 -6.05
CA GLU A 21 0.91 -3.81 -7.01
C GLU A 21 -0.46 -4.22 -7.55
N ARG A 22 -0.65 -5.50 -7.82
CA ARG A 22 -1.89 -6.02 -8.43
C ARG A 22 -2.96 -6.43 -7.42
N HIS A 23 -2.55 -6.86 -6.22
CA HIS A 23 -3.46 -7.51 -5.27
C HIS A 23 -3.49 -6.85 -3.90
N TYR A 24 -3.07 -5.58 -3.80
CA TYR A 24 -2.99 -4.88 -2.51
C TYR A 24 -4.31 -4.85 -1.73
N ALA A 25 -5.45 -4.88 -2.43
CA ALA A 25 -6.77 -4.83 -1.79
C ALA A 25 -7.17 -6.17 -1.15
N LYS A 26 -6.45 -7.24 -1.46
CA LYS A 26 -6.70 -8.57 -0.89
C LYS A 26 -5.93 -8.74 0.42
N ARG A 27 -6.33 -9.74 1.20
CA ARG A 27 -5.61 -10.09 2.41
C ARG A 27 -4.28 -10.77 2.04
N LEU A 28 -3.21 -9.98 2.03
CA LEU A 28 -1.88 -10.46 1.72
C LEU A 28 -1.08 -10.63 3.02
N THR A 29 -0.64 -11.86 3.28
CA THR A 29 0.28 -12.17 4.37
C THR A 29 1.58 -12.70 3.78
N ILE A 30 2.68 -12.53 4.51
CA ILE A 30 3.97 -13.03 4.06
C ILE A 30 3.93 -14.57 3.91
N ALA A 31 3.16 -15.26 4.77
CA ALA A 31 3.01 -16.71 4.69
C ALA A 31 2.29 -17.15 3.40
N ALA A 32 1.19 -16.46 3.07
CA ALA A 32 0.44 -16.77 1.84
C ALA A 32 1.26 -16.43 0.59
N LEU A 33 1.97 -15.32 0.61
CA LEU A 33 2.85 -14.92 -0.49
C LEU A 33 3.98 -15.94 -0.69
N ALA A 34 4.59 -16.39 0.41
CA ALA A 34 5.64 -17.40 0.33
C ALA A 34 5.14 -18.68 -0.32
N ARG A 35 3.96 -19.15 0.06
CA ARG A 35 3.35 -20.33 -0.58
C ARG A 35 3.12 -20.11 -2.07
N ALA A 36 2.58 -18.96 -2.44
CA ALA A 36 2.30 -18.64 -3.84
C ALA A 36 3.57 -18.59 -4.68
N LEU A 37 4.69 -18.16 -4.10
CA LEU A 37 5.98 -18.06 -4.79
C LEU A 37 6.86 -19.30 -4.58
N ALA A 38 6.31 -20.37 -3.98
CA ALA A 38 7.03 -21.62 -3.71
C ALA A 38 8.33 -21.40 -2.91
N THR A 39 8.24 -20.59 -1.86
CA THR A 39 9.36 -20.27 -0.99
C THR A 39 8.90 -20.21 0.47
N SER A 40 9.78 -19.83 1.38
CA SER A 40 9.48 -19.67 2.81
C SER A 40 9.37 -18.21 3.19
N PRO A 41 8.62 -17.90 4.28
CA PRO A 41 8.60 -16.52 4.81
C PRO A 41 10.00 -15.98 5.10
N ARG A 42 10.88 -16.83 5.61
CA ARG A 42 12.27 -16.44 5.92
C ARG A 42 13.02 -15.98 4.67
N GLN A 43 12.88 -16.71 3.56
CA GLN A 43 13.53 -16.33 2.31
C GLN A 43 12.97 -15.03 1.76
N LEU A 44 11.66 -14.81 1.87
CA LEU A 44 11.06 -13.53 1.47
C LEU A 44 11.58 -12.38 2.32
N GLN A 45 11.68 -12.57 3.64
CA GLN A 45 12.22 -11.55 4.53
C GLN A 45 13.69 -11.23 4.19
N ARG A 46 14.48 -12.25 3.87
CA ARG A 46 15.87 -12.07 3.44
C ARG A 46 15.95 -11.32 2.11
N ALA A 47 15.05 -11.64 1.18
CA ALA A 47 14.99 -10.95 -0.10
C ALA A 47 14.69 -9.47 0.09
N TYR A 48 13.72 -9.15 0.96
CA TYR A 48 13.41 -7.77 1.30
C TYR A 48 14.57 -7.07 1.99
N ALA A 49 15.25 -7.74 2.92
CA ALA A 49 16.41 -7.15 3.60
C ALA A 49 17.54 -6.82 2.62
N ARG A 50 17.68 -7.62 1.57
CA ARG A 50 18.77 -7.45 0.59
C ARG A 50 18.45 -6.40 -0.47
N PHE A 51 17.22 -6.36 -0.98
CA PHE A 51 16.86 -5.55 -2.15
C PHE A 51 15.87 -4.43 -1.85
N GLY A 52 15.13 -4.51 -0.74
CA GLY A 52 14.12 -3.53 -0.41
C GLY A 52 14.64 -2.44 0.51
N ALA A 53 14.11 -1.23 0.34
CA ALA A 53 14.33 -0.13 1.29
C ALA A 53 13.37 -0.22 2.47
N SER A 54 12.35 -1.09 2.39
CA SER A 54 11.29 -1.25 3.37
C SER A 54 10.94 -2.73 3.49
N THR A 55 10.08 -3.07 4.47
CA THR A 55 9.58 -4.43 4.64
C THR A 55 8.42 -4.70 3.69
N PHE A 56 8.05 -5.98 3.54
CA PHE A 56 6.85 -6.37 2.81
C PHE A 56 5.60 -5.66 3.35
N HIS A 57 5.46 -5.63 4.67
CA HIS A 57 4.31 -5.00 5.31
C HIS A 57 4.24 -3.49 5.02
N GLU A 58 5.38 -2.81 5.12
CA GLU A 58 5.47 -1.40 4.80
C GLU A 58 5.13 -1.11 3.33
N ASP A 59 5.61 -1.94 2.41
CA ASP A 59 5.31 -1.81 0.99
C ASP A 59 3.82 -1.99 0.71
N LEU A 60 3.19 -2.96 1.38
CA LEU A 60 1.76 -3.20 1.24
C LEU A 60 0.95 -2.00 1.71
N ILE A 61 1.27 -1.46 2.88
CA ILE A 61 0.60 -0.27 3.41
C ILE A 61 0.81 0.92 2.48
N GLU A 62 2.02 1.16 2.02
CA GLU A 62 2.30 2.27 1.10
C GLU A 62 1.48 2.16 -0.18
N ARG A 63 1.38 0.96 -0.75
CA ARG A 63 0.57 0.75 -1.96
C ARG A 63 -0.91 1.04 -1.72
N ARG A 64 -1.44 0.56 -0.58
CA ARG A 64 -2.83 0.82 -0.18
C ARG A 64 -3.09 2.30 0.02
N MET A 65 -2.15 3.01 0.64
CA MET A 65 -2.31 4.44 0.90
C MET A 65 -2.26 5.27 -0.37
N ARG A 66 -1.42 4.91 -1.33
CA ARG A 66 -1.42 5.58 -2.64
C ARG A 66 -2.76 5.40 -3.36
N ALA A 67 -3.30 4.19 -3.36
CA ALA A 67 -4.61 3.93 -3.94
C ALA A 67 -5.71 4.73 -3.22
N ALA A 68 -5.64 4.80 -1.89
CA ALA A 68 -6.61 5.56 -1.11
C ALA A 68 -6.59 7.05 -1.46
N ALA A 69 -5.40 7.63 -1.59
CA ALA A 69 -5.27 9.05 -1.96
C ALA A 69 -5.92 9.32 -3.32
N GLU A 70 -5.73 8.44 -4.29
CA GLU A 70 -6.35 8.55 -5.61
C GLU A 70 -7.88 8.46 -5.52
N LEU A 71 -8.41 7.51 -4.74
CA LEU A 71 -9.85 7.33 -4.59
C LEU A 71 -10.49 8.49 -3.83
N LEU A 72 -9.80 9.05 -2.84
CA LEU A 72 -10.29 10.20 -2.10
C LEU A 72 -10.45 11.44 -2.96
N ALA A 73 -9.73 11.55 -4.06
CA ALA A 73 -9.88 12.64 -5.01
C ALA A 73 -11.22 12.57 -5.75
N GLN A 74 -11.92 11.44 -5.69
CA GLN A 74 -13.23 11.24 -6.30
C GLN A 74 -14.33 11.50 -5.27
N PRO A 75 -15.06 12.63 -5.35
CA PRO A 75 -16.02 13.02 -4.31
C PRO A 75 -17.17 12.03 -4.10
N ALA A 76 -17.52 11.29 -5.16
CA ALA A 76 -18.66 10.37 -5.12
C ALA A 76 -18.41 9.12 -4.27
N ILE A 77 -17.17 8.82 -3.93
CA ILE A 77 -16.84 7.61 -3.17
C ILE A 77 -16.78 7.96 -1.69
N PRO A 78 -17.68 7.41 -0.84
CA PRO A 78 -17.60 7.65 0.60
C PRO A 78 -16.28 7.17 1.19
N VAL A 79 -15.79 7.85 2.24
CA VAL A 79 -14.50 7.49 2.88
C VAL A 79 -14.54 6.05 3.39
N ALA A 80 -15.67 5.59 3.94
CA ALA A 80 -15.80 4.20 4.39
C ALA A 80 -15.61 3.20 3.24
N ASP A 81 -16.08 3.55 2.06
CA ASP A 81 -15.91 2.69 0.88
C ASP A 81 -14.47 2.69 0.40
N VAL A 82 -13.78 3.83 0.48
CA VAL A 82 -12.34 3.90 0.16
C VAL A 82 -11.57 2.91 1.04
N ALA A 83 -11.85 2.88 2.35
CA ALA A 83 -11.19 1.96 3.28
C ALA A 83 -11.33 0.50 2.83
N ARG A 84 -12.55 0.10 2.47
CA ARG A 84 -12.80 -1.27 2.00
C ARG A 84 -12.13 -1.56 0.66
N LEU A 85 -12.20 -0.63 -0.28
CA LEU A 85 -11.63 -0.79 -1.61
C LEU A 85 -10.12 -0.98 -1.59
N VAL A 86 -9.44 -0.42 -0.57
CA VAL A 86 -7.97 -0.57 -0.47
C VAL A 86 -7.56 -1.69 0.48
N GLY A 87 -8.52 -2.47 1.02
CA GLY A 87 -8.23 -3.69 1.75
C GLY A 87 -8.36 -3.63 3.26
N TYR A 88 -8.98 -2.59 3.82
CA TYR A 88 -9.20 -2.49 5.27
C TYR A 88 -10.62 -2.91 5.63
N ARG A 89 -10.73 -3.75 6.67
CA ARG A 89 -12.03 -4.17 7.19
C ARG A 89 -12.62 -3.15 8.16
N GLN A 90 -11.74 -2.41 8.86
CA GLN A 90 -12.14 -1.44 9.86
C GLN A 90 -11.72 -0.04 9.46
N ALA A 91 -12.66 0.88 9.44
CA ALA A 91 -12.41 2.26 9.07
C ALA A 91 -11.39 2.93 10.00
N SER A 92 -11.37 2.56 11.28
CA SER A 92 -10.43 3.10 12.26
C SER A 92 -8.98 2.71 11.95
N HIS A 93 -8.75 1.47 11.52
CA HIS A 93 -7.42 1.01 11.12
C HIS A 93 -6.95 1.74 9.86
N PHE A 94 -7.84 1.92 8.91
CA PHE A 94 -7.56 2.68 7.71
C PHE A 94 -7.19 4.14 8.04
N ALA A 95 -8.01 4.80 8.85
CA ALA A 95 -7.78 6.20 9.23
C ALA A 95 -6.42 6.38 9.92
N LYS A 96 -6.05 5.44 10.81
CA LYS A 96 -4.75 5.45 11.49
C LYS A 96 -3.60 5.31 10.50
N ALA A 97 -3.70 4.35 9.59
CA ALA A 97 -2.66 4.13 8.57
C ALA A 97 -2.53 5.35 7.65
N PHE A 98 -3.66 5.91 7.22
CA PHE A 98 -3.67 7.06 6.34
C PHE A 98 -3.03 8.29 7.01
N ARG A 99 -3.43 8.56 8.25
CA ARG A 99 -2.86 9.67 9.02
C ARG A 99 -1.36 9.48 9.28
N GLY A 100 -0.93 8.24 9.51
CA GLY A 100 0.49 7.92 9.65
C GLY A 100 1.29 8.22 8.38
N ARG A 101 0.69 8.03 7.21
CA ARG A 101 1.35 8.25 5.93
C ARG A 101 1.29 9.70 5.45
N TYR A 102 0.14 10.36 5.58
CA TYR A 102 -0.09 11.68 5.01
C TYR A 102 -0.24 12.79 6.05
N GLY A 103 -0.24 12.47 7.34
CA GLY A 103 -0.27 13.45 8.42
C GLY A 103 -1.65 13.98 8.81
N ILE A 104 -2.68 13.69 8.01
CA ILE A 104 -4.06 14.13 8.27
C ILE A 104 -5.05 13.01 8.00
N ALA A 105 -6.25 13.12 8.58
CA ALA A 105 -7.30 12.13 8.40
C ALA A 105 -7.83 12.12 6.94
N PRO A 106 -8.35 10.99 6.46
CA PRO A 106 -8.85 10.88 5.09
C PRO A 106 -9.89 11.93 4.71
N ALA A 107 -10.86 12.19 5.59
CA ALA A 107 -11.91 13.17 5.32
C ALA A 107 -11.31 14.59 5.18
N ARG A 108 -10.34 14.91 6.01
CA ARG A 108 -9.67 16.22 5.93
C ARG A 108 -8.81 16.33 4.68
N PHE A 109 -8.13 15.26 4.31
CA PHE A 109 -7.36 15.21 3.06
C PHE A 109 -8.28 15.53 1.86
N ARG A 110 -9.44 14.88 1.80
CA ARG A 110 -10.44 15.17 0.74
C ARG A 110 -10.90 16.63 0.77
N ALA A 111 -11.19 17.15 1.97
CA ALA A 111 -11.64 18.53 2.13
C ALA A 111 -10.57 19.54 1.67
N GLU A 112 -9.30 19.27 1.96
CA GLU A 112 -8.20 20.12 1.52
C GLU A 112 -8.03 20.09 0.00
N LEU A 113 -8.22 18.95 -0.63
CA LEU A 113 -8.21 18.86 -2.10
C LEU A 113 -9.30 19.73 -2.71
N ARG A 114 -10.50 19.73 -2.14
CA ARG A 114 -11.61 20.58 -2.59
C ARG A 114 -11.36 22.06 -2.26
N GLY A 115 -10.82 22.33 -1.07
CA GLY A 115 -10.51 23.69 -0.64
C GLY A 115 -9.49 24.36 -1.54
N ASP A 116 -8.46 23.65 -1.91
CA ASP A 116 -7.43 24.16 -2.82
C ASP A 116 -8.02 24.44 -4.20
N ALA A 117 -8.88 23.58 -4.72
CA ALA A 117 -9.57 23.79 -5.98
C ALA A 117 -10.51 25.02 -5.91
N ALA A 118 -11.26 25.16 -4.81
CA ALA A 118 -12.16 26.29 -4.60
C ALA A 118 -11.39 27.62 -4.50
N ARG A 119 -10.24 27.63 -3.80
CA ARG A 119 -9.41 28.83 -3.70
C ARG A 119 -8.86 29.25 -5.06
N THR A 120 -8.43 28.31 -5.87
CA THR A 120 -7.94 28.56 -7.21
C THR A 120 -9.03 29.21 -8.07
N ASP A 121 -10.26 28.73 -7.96
CA ASP A 121 -11.40 29.29 -8.69
C ASP A 121 -11.76 30.69 -8.21
N GLU A 122 -11.63 30.96 -6.88
CA GLU A 122 -11.92 32.27 -6.30
C GLU A 122 -10.86 33.31 -6.70
N ASP A 123 -9.62 32.91 -6.79
CA ASP A 123 -8.50 33.79 -7.15
C ASP A 123 -8.40 34.02 -8.66
N GLY A 124 -9.12 33.25 -9.43
CA GLY A 124 -9.18 33.38 -10.88
C GLY A 124 -10.30 34.28 -11.33
#